data_7deea73fd6f86d701d7cb8bcf817ca57
#
_entry.id   7deea73fd6f86d701d7cb8bcf817ca57
#
_cell.length_a   1.000
_cell.length_b   1.000
_cell.length_c   1.000
_cell.angle_alpha   90.00
_cell.angle_beta   90.00
_cell.angle_gamma   90.00
#
_symmetry.space_group_name_H-M   'P 1'
#
loop_
_entity.id
_entity.type
_entity.pdbx_description
1 polymer ?
#
loop_
_entity_poly.entity_id
_entity_poly.type
_entity_poly.pdbx_seq_one_letter_code
_entity_poly.pdbx_strand_id
1 'polypeptide(L)'
;SLIADFLSSLGPATRKVIGLCDPLITPRPLGPIRDIAAGLSGSTQIRDEEAMLFGGLVEHLSSLREPVVLVIEDLHWADDRTLDWLKFIGRRIAMLPLLLVCSYRDDQLAGYHPLRSAMGEIVPARKKQINLAPLSLDAVQTLVGSTRLAPDRLLDITGGNPFFLTELLAQSADGSKVPQTIGDAVDARLAGLPQDVVRL
;
A
#
# COMPACT_ATOMS: atom_id res chain seq x y z
N SER A 1 7.38 -4.83 2.82
CA SER A 1 6.99 -4.02 1.64
C SER A 1 7.81 -2.74 1.58
N LEU A 2 7.93 -2.13 0.39
CA LEU A 2 8.67 -0.86 0.21
C LEU A 2 8.15 0.25 1.15
N ILE A 3 6.84 0.32 1.35
CA ILE A 3 6.24 1.29 2.29
C ILE A 3 6.67 0.98 3.73
N ALA A 4 6.67 -0.28 4.15
CA ALA A 4 7.10 -0.67 5.48
C ALA A 4 8.58 -0.33 5.72
N ASP A 5 9.44 -0.59 4.73
CA ASP A 5 10.86 -0.26 4.79
C ASP A 5 11.08 1.25 4.87
N PHE A 6 10.34 2.02 4.06
CA PHE A 6 10.33 3.48 4.13
C PHE A 6 9.92 3.97 5.53
N LEU A 7 8.80 3.49 6.06
CA LEU A 7 8.34 3.88 7.39
C LEU A 7 9.33 3.50 8.49
N SER A 8 10.01 2.37 8.35
CA SER A 8 11.05 1.92 9.30
C SER A 8 12.29 2.80 9.25
N SER A 9 12.61 3.38 8.10
CA SER A 9 13.74 4.30 7.94
C SER A 9 13.55 5.67 8.57
N LEU A 10 12.28 6.05 8.85
CA LEU A 10 11.96 7.34 9.46
C LEU A 10 12.25 7.32 10.96
N GLY A 11 12.84 8.41 11.45
CA GLY A 11 13.16 8.59 12.87
C GLY A 11 11.93 8.52 13.79
N PRO A 12 12.16 8.34 15.11
CA PRO A 12 11.09 8.22 16.11
C PRO A 12 10.29 9.52 16.30
N ALA A 13 10.84 10.67 15.91
CA ALA A 13 10.15 11.96 15.97
C ALA A 13 9.07 12.13 14.88
N THR A 14 8.96 11.21 13.92
CA THR A 14 7.96 11.24 12.85
C THR A 14 6.76 10.39 13.25
N ARG A 15 5.58 10.98 13.29
CA ARG A 15 4.33 10.24 13.51
C ARG A 15 3.93 9.51 12.23
N LYS A 16 3.65 8.23 12.33
CA LYS A 16 3.35 7.34 11.21
C LYS A 16 2.00 6.70 11.44
N VAL A 17 1.08 6.84 10.48
CA VAL A 17 -0.25 6.23 10.56
C VAL A 17 -0.63 5.66 9.21
N ILE A 18 -1.25 4.49 9.22
CA ILE A 18 -1.66 3.76 8.02
C ILE A 18 -3.16 3.54 8.06
N GLY A 19 -3.84 3.85 6.96
CA GLY A 19 -5.20 3.45 6.66
C GLY A 19 -5.21 2.48 5.49
N LEU A 20 -6.05 1.47 5.55
CA LEU A 20 -6.15 0.43 4.53
C LEU A 20 -7.49 0.52 3.79
N CYS A 21 -7.45 0.42 2.47
CA CYS A 21 -8.66 0.20 1.68
C CYS A 21 -8.82 -1.32 1.49
N ASP A 22 -10.02 -1.82 1.76
CA ASP A 22 -10.32 -3.25 1.69
C ASP A 22 -11.08 -3.61 0.41
N PRO A 23 -10.83 -4.79 -0.19
CA PRO A 23 -11.51 -5.27 -1.40
C PRO A 23 -12.92 -5.81 -1.05
N LEU A 24 -13.74 -4.99 -0.41
CA LEU A 24 -15.09 -5.37 0.02
C LEU A 24 -16.12 -5.03 -1.07
N ILE A 25 -17.15 -5.88 -1.23
CA ILE A 25 -18.29 -5.60 -2.11
C ILE A 25 -19.01 -4.31 -1.66
N THR A 26 -19.06 -4.08 -0.36
CA THR A 26 -19.60 -2.84 0.22
C THR A 26 -18.53 -2.25 1.14
N PRO A 27 -17.64 -1.39 0.62
CA PRO A 27 -16.61 -0.75 1.43
C PRO A 27 -17.23 0.05 2.59
N ARG A 28 -16.58 0.00 3.75
CA ARG A 28 -16.95 0.85 4.89
C ARG A 28 -16.64 2.31 4.53
N PRO A 29 -17.66 3.21 4.48
CA PRO A 29 -17.43 4.60 4.12
C PRO A 29 -16.35 5.25 5.00
N LEU A 30 -15.36 5.91 4.36
CA LEU A 30 -14.22 6.52 5.03
C LEU A 30 -13.40 5.54 5.88
N GLY A 31 -13.41 4.23 5.58
CA GLY A 31 -12.70 3.22 6.35
C GLY A 31 -11.26 3.61 6.67
N PRO A 32 -10.38 3.82 5.69
CA PRO A 32 -8.98 4.20 5.92
C PRO A 32 -8.82 5.55 6.64
N ILE A 33 -9.77 6.48 6.48
CA ILE A 33 -9.71 7.78 7.16
C ILE A 33 -10.06 7.64 8.64
N ARG A 34 -10.98 6.72 8.99
CA ARG A 34 -11.29 6.38 10.38
C ARG A 34 -10.12 5.71 11.08
N ASP A 35 -9.43 4.81 10.37
CA ASP A 35 -8.22 4.16 10.89
C ASP A 35 -7.12 5.20 11.16
N ILE A 36 -6.93 6.15 10.23
CA ILE A 36 -6.01 7.29 10.40
C ILE A 36 -6.42 8.15 11.61
N ALA A 37 -7.71 8.51 11.72
CA ALA A 37 -8.22 9.29 12.83
C ALA A 37 -7.96 8.60 14.17
N ALA A 38 -8.22 7.31 14.26
CA ALA A 38 -7.95 6.52 15.46
C ALA A 38 -6.45 6.48 15.81
N GLY A 39 -5.57 6.29 14.82
CA GLY A 39 -4.12 6.26 14.99
C GLY A 39 -3.52 7.62 15.40
N LEU A 40 -4.12 8.72 14.99
CA LEU A 40 -3.68 10.07 15.34
C LEU A 40 -4.18 10.52 16.71
N SER A 41 -5.41 10.14 17.07
CA SER A 41 -6.13 10.76 18.19
C SER A 41 -5.58 10.41 19.57
N GLY A 42 -4.90 9.28 19.73
CA GLY A 42 -4.47 8.79 21.05
C GLY A 42 -5.63 8.80 22.05
N SER A 43 -5.71 9.86 22.87
CA SER A 43 -6.80 10.09 23.84
C SER A 43 -7.87 11.10 23.37
N THR A 44 -7.67 11.78 22.24
CA THR A 44 -8.61 12.80 21.74
C THR A 44 -9.58 12.13 20.75
N GLN A 45 -10.86 12.04 21.09
CA GLN A 45 -11.87 11.49 20.21
C GLN A 45 -12.12 12.45 19.03
N ILE A 46 -11.62 12.09 17.84
CA ILE A 46 -12.10 12.70 16.59
C ILE A 46 -13.49 12.12 16.35
N ARG A 47 -14.52 12.98 16.36
CA ARG A 47 -15.91 12.56 16.21
C ARG A 47 -16.13 11.89 14.86
N ASP A 48 -16.93 10.84 14.88
CA ASP A 48 -17.14 9.93 13.74
C ASP A 48 -18.10 10.47 12.66
N GLU A 49 -18.66 11.66 12.85
CA GLU A 49 -19.48 12.33 11.85
C GLU A 49 -18.60 12.81 10.69
N GLU A 50 -19.00 12.56 9.45
CA GLU A 50 -18.20 12.80 8.25
C GLU A 50 -17.63 14.22 8.15
N ALA A 51 -18.48 15.23 8.39
CA ALA A 51 -18.04 16.63 8.37
C ALA A 51 -16.98 16.93 9.45
N MET A 52 -17.08 16.25 10.61
CA MET A 52 -16.11 16.37 11.70
C MET A 52 -14.82 15.63 11.39
N LEU A 53 -14.87 14.50 10.66
CA LEU A 53 -13.67 13.79 10.22
C LEU A 53 -12.81 14.66 9.29
N PHE A 54 -13.42 15.33 8.30
CA PHE A 54 -12.67 16.15 7.36
C PHE A 54 -12.03 17.36 8.04
N GLY A 55 -12.83 18.16 8.73
CA GLY A 55 -12.37 19.36 9.41
C GLY A 55 -11.49 19.05 10.62
N GLY A 56 -11.92 18.14 11.47
CA GLY A 56 -11.22 17.76 12.70
C GLY A 56 -9.84 17.13 12.44
N LEU A 57 -9.69 16.33 11.39
CA LEU A 57 -8.38 15.80 11.01
C LEU A 57 -7.42 16.93 10.56
N VAL A 58 -7.88 17.87 9.76
CA VAL A 58 -7.06 19.01 9.33
C VAL A 58 -6.67 19.87 10.53
N GLU A 59 -7.60 20.17 11.42
CA GLU A 59 -7.35 20.93 12.64
C GLU A 59 -6.33 20.20 13.53
N HIS A 60 -6.53 18.92 13.76
CA HIS A 60 -5.61 18.11 14.53
C HIS A 60 -4.20 18.08 13.90
N LEU A 61 -4.10 17.80 12.60
CA LEU A 61 -2.82 17.82 11.88
C LEU A 61 -2.14 19.18 11.93
N SER A 62 -2.91 20.28 11.85
CA SER A 62 -2.39 21.65 11.93
C SER A 62 -1.83 21.99 13.33
N SER A 63 -2.33 21.32 14.37
CA SER A 63 -1.89 21.52 15.75
C SER A 63 -0.59 20.78 16.07
N LEU A 64 -0.22 19.77 15.26
CA LEU A 64 0.99 19.00 15.46
C LEU A 64 2.23 19.79 15.05
N ARG A 65 3.30 19.64 15.82
CA ARG A 65 4.61 20.24 15.52
C ARG A 65 5.59 19.26 14.90
N GLU A 66 5.37 17.97 15.12
CA GLU A 66 6.14 16.89 14.54
C GLU A 66 5.70 16.60 13.10
N PRO A 67 6.62 16.16 12.23
CA PRO A 67 6.26 15.67 10.92
C PRO A 67 5.34 14.45 11.01
N VAL A 68 4.33 14.42 10.15
CA VAL A 68 3.37 13.32 10.06
C VAL A 68 3.49 12.64 8.70
N VAL A 69 3.56 11.33 8.69
CA VAL A 69 3.43 10.51 7.48
C VAL A 69 2.15 9.71 7.59
N LEU A 70 1.21 10.03 6.72
CA LEU A 70 -0.01 9.24 6.53
C LEU A 70 0.17 8.35 5.30
N VAL A 71 -0.18 7.10 5.44
CA VAL A 71 -0.22 6.14 4.34
C VAL A 71 -1.64 5.70 4.11
N ILE A 72 -2.09 5.68 2.86
CA ILE A 72 -3.32 5.00 2.46
C ILE A 72 -2.94 3.95 1.44
N GLU A 73 -3.09 2.68 1.82
CA GLU A 73 -2.79 1.58 0.93
C GLU A 73 -4.02 1.15 0.12
N ASP A 74 -3.75 0.68 -1.09
CA ASP A 74 -4.71 0.10 -2.01
C ASP A 74 -5.88 1.01 -2.40
N LEU A 75 -5.59 2.28 -2.69
CA LEU A 75 -6.59 3.30 -3.08
C LEU A 75 -7.49 2.90 -4.27
N HIS A 76 -7.14 1.89 -5.03
CA HIS A 76 -8.01 1.36 -6.08
C HIS A 76 -9.27 0.67 -5.54
N TRP A 77 -9.33 0.38 -4.22
CA TRP A 77 -10.52 -0.10 -3.51
C TRP A 77 -11.21 0.97 -2.66
N ALA A 78 -10.76 2.22 -2.77
CA ALA A 78 -11.33 3.30 -1.98
C ALA A 78 -12.78 3.59 -2.35
N ASP A 79 -13.60 3.83 -1.34
CA ASP A 79 -14.95 4.37 -1.51
C ASP A 79 -14.93 5.85 -1.96
N ASP A 80 -16.04 6.33 -2.53
CA ASP A 80 -16.14 7.70 -3.06
C ASP A 80 -15.84 8.76 -2.00
N ARG A 81 -16.23 8.54 -0.74
CA ARG A 81 -16.01 9.48 0.37
C ARG A 81 -14.53 9.55 0.75
N THR A 82 -13.81 8.44 0.69
CA THR A 82 -12.35 8.41 0.85
C THR A 82 -11.66 9.20 -0.27
N LEU A 83 -12.13 9.09 -1.51
CA LEU A 83 -11.61 9.88 -2.63
C LEU A 83 -11.92 11.38 -2.48
N ASP A 84 -13.11 11.75 -1.98
CA ASP A 84 -13.45 13.15 -1.69
C ASP A 84 -12.57 13.71 -0.56
N TRP A 85 -12.27 12.91 0.47
CA TRP A 85 -11.31 13.30 1.49
C TRP A 85 -9.91 13.51 0.91
N LEU A 86 -9.46 12.64 0.00
CA LEU A 86 -8.17 12.78 -0.68
C LEU A 86 -8.07 14.11 -1.42
N LYS A 87 -9.11 14.51 -2.16
CA LYS A 87 -9.18 15.82 -2.82
C LYS A 87 -9.15 16.97 -1.81
N PHE A 88 -9.92 16.83 -0.74
CA PHE A 88 -10.02 17.84 0.32
C PHE A 88 -8.68 18.11 1.00
N ILE A 89 -7.95 17.03 1.40
CA ILE A 89 -6.63 17.16 2.03
C ILE A 89 -5.57 17.63 1.04
N GLY A 90 -5.62 17.14 -0.20
CA GLY A 90 -4.68 17.52 -1.26
C GLY A 90 -4.64 19.03 -1.55
N ARG A 91 -5.77 19.72 -1.38
CA ARG A 91 -5.83 21.20 -1.50
C ARG A 91 -5.15 21.92 -0.33
N ARG A 92 -5.02 21.28 0.82
CA ARG A 92 -4.54 21.84 2.10
C ARG A 92 -3.16 21.38 2.50
N ILE A 93 -2.66 20.33 1.88
CA ILE A 93 -1.45 19.61 2.28
C ILE A 93 -0.21 20.51 2.42
N ALA A 94 -0.12 21.60 1.65
CA ALA A 94 1.01 22.52 1.73
C ALA A 94 1.06 23.35 3.05
N MET A 95 -0.05 23.37 3.79
CA MET A 95 -0.15 24.10 5.06
C MET A 95 -0.02 23.16 6.28
N LEU A 96 0.22 21.89 6.03
CA LEU A 96 0.27 20.85 7.07
C LEU A 96 1.68 20.25 7.16
N PRO A 97 2.14 19.85 8.35
CA PRO A 97 3.40 19.11 8.50
C PRO A 97 3.23 17.64 8.04
N LEU A 98 2.68 17.45 6.84
CA LEU A 98 2.15 16.19 6.35
C LEU A 98 2.82 15.73 5.06
N LEU A 99 3.31 14.50 5.05
CA LEU A 99 3.54 13.70 3.85
C LEU A 99 2.42 12.66 3.74
N LEU A 100 1.66 12.70 2.65
CA LEU A 100 0.66 11.69 2.32
C LEU A 100 1.23 10.75 1.26
N VAL A 101 1.32 9.46 1.59
CA VAL A 101 1.76 8.40 0.70
C VAL A 101 0.56 7.53 0.36
N CYS A 102 0.34 7.29 -0.92
CA CYS A 102 -0.77 6.47 -1.39
C CYS A 102 -0.26 5.37 -2.31
N SER A 103 -0.70 4.14 -2.11
CA SER A 103 -0.46 3.05 -3.04
C SER A 103 -1.73 2.69 -3.83
N TYR A 104 -1.56 2.26 -5.05
CA TYR A 104 -2.64 1.73 -5.88
C TYR A 104 -2.06 0.86 -7.00
N ARG A 105 -2.90 0.03 -7.60
CA ARG A 105 -2.54 -0.83 -8.73
C ARG A 105 -3.05 -0.23 -10.03
N ASP A 106 -2.13 0.06 -10.96
CA ASP A 106 -2.46 0.64 -12.26
C ASP A 106 -3.32 -0.28 -13.13
N ASP A 107 -3.09 -1.59 -13.05
CA ASP A 107 -3.82 -2.62 -13.78
C ASP A 107 -5.30 -2.71 -13.37
N GLN A 108 -5.64 -2.24 -12.17
CA GLN A 108 -7.02 -2.17 -11.66
C GLN A 108 -7.72 -0.84 -11.95
N LEU A 109 -7.03 0.13 -12.51
CA LEU A 109 -7.61 1.41 -12.91
C LEU A 109 -8.12 1.41 -14.36
N ALA A 110 -8.68 0.31 -14.86
CA ALA A 110 -9.21 0.24 -16.21
C ALA A 110 -10.46 1.12 -16.41
N GLY A 111 -10.60 1.70 -17.61
CA GLY A 111 -11.76 2.52 -17.97
C GLY A 111 -11.88 3.81 -17.15
N TYR A 112 -13.12 4.17 -16.81
CA TYR A 112 -13.42 5.32 -15.95
C TYR A 112 -13.35 4.91 -14.48
N HIS A 113 -12.16 5.04 -13.87
CA HIS A 113 -11.99 4.78 -12.45
C HIS A 113 -12.01 6.09 -11.64
N PRO A 114 -12.83 6.24 -10.58
CA PRO A 114 -12.96 7.48 -9.80
C PRO A 114 -11.64 8.01 -9.25
N LEU A 115 -10.71 7.13 -8.88
CA LEU A 115 -9.37 7.51 -8.40
C LEU A 115 -8.59 8.33 -9.43
N ARG A 116 -8.72 8.05 -10.74
CA ARG A 116 -8.04 8.84 -11.78
C ARG A 116 -8.50 10.28 -11.77
N SER A 117 -9.83 10.51 -11.64
CA SER A 117 -10.40 11.84 -11.51
C SER A 117 -9.90 12.54 -10.25
N ALA A 118 -9.95 11.84 -9.11
CA ALA A 118 -9.48 12.39 -7.83
C ALA A 118 -8.00 12.81 -7.88
N MET A 119 -7.15 11.97 -8.46
CA MET A 119 -5.72 12.29 -8.64
C MET A 119 -5.50 13.47 -9.61
N GLY A 120 -6.37 13.62 -10.63
CA GLY A 120 -6.31 14.72 -11.58
C GLY A 120 -6.60 16.10 -10.96
N GLU A 121 -7.43 16.13 -9.91
CA GLU A 121 -7.77 17.36 -9.20
C GLU A 121 -6.66 17.86 -8.24
N ILE A 122 -5.69 16.99 -7.89
CA ILE A 122 -4.57 17.40 -7.03
C ILE A 122 -3.53 18.15 -7.87
N VAL A 123 -3.15 19.33 -7.41
CA VAL A 123 -2.18 20.20 -8.09
C VAL A 123 -0.87 19.48 -8.36
N PRO A 124 -0.36 19.43 -9.61
CA PRO A 124 0.86 18.67 -9.96
C PRO A 124 2.10 19.03 -9.14
N ALA A 125 2.27 20.31 -8.78
CA ALA A 125 3.41 20.78 -7.97
C ALA A 125 3.44 20.21 -6.53
N ARG A 126 2.36 19.57 -6.08
CA ARG A 126 2.21 18.97 -4.75
C ARG A 126 2.10 17.46 -4.78
N LYS A 127 2.23 16.87 -5.95
CA LYS A 127 2.09 15.43 -6.17
C LYS A 127 3.30 14.89 -6.92
N LYS A 128 3.83 13.78 -6.43
CA LYS A 128 4.82 12.97 -7.14
C LYS A 128 4.27 11.57 -7.34
N GLN A 129 4.23 11.12 -8.57
CA GLN A 129 3.91 9.74 -8.90
C GLN A 129 5.21 8.95 -9.09
N ILE A 130 5.27 7.78 -8.49
CA ILE A 130 6.40 6.85 -8.58
C ILE A 130 5.84 5.54 -9.14
N ASN A 131 6.26 5.21 -10.35
CA ASN A 131 5.91 3.93 -10.96
C ASN A 131 6.99 2.91 -10.60
N LEU A 132 6.58 1.83 -9.96
CA LEU A 132 7.48 0.73 -9.60
C LEU A 132 7.60 -0.21 -10.79
N ALA A 133 8.80 -0.28 -11.36
CA ALA A 133 9.12 -1.27 -12.38
C ALA A 133 9.34 -2.66 -11.75
N PRO A 134 9.14 -3.75 -12.49
CA PRO A 134 9.61 -5.07 -12.09
C PRO A 134 11.12 -5.05 -11.76
N LEU A 135 11.55 -5.99 -10.94
CA LEU A 135 12.95 -6.15 -10.60
C LEU A 135 13.78 -6.48 -11.85
N SER A 136 14.93 -5.81 -11.99
CA SER A 136 15.92 -6.13 -13.03
C SER A 136 16.64 -7.44 -12.73
N LEU A 137 17.31 -8.02 -13.74
CA LEU A 137 18.15 -9.20 -13.55
C LEU A 137 19.19 -9.00 -12.44
N ASP A 138 19.85 -7.85 -12.40
CA ASP A 138 20.86 -7.53 -11.37
C ASP A 138 20.24 -7.48 -9.97
N ALA A 139 19.02 -6.96 -9.84
CA ALA A 139 18.30 -6.97 -8.57
C ALA A 139 17.91 -8.40 -8.15
N VAL A 140 17.47 -9.21 -9.11
CA VAL A 140 17.17 -10.64 -8.87
C VAL A 140 18.45 -11.39 -8.46
N GLN A 141 19.57 -11.17 -9.14
CA GLN A 141 20.86 -11.76 -8.78
C GLN A 141 21.29 -11.40 -7.35
N THR A 142 21.10 -10.14 -6.98
CA THR A 142 21.41 -9.66 -5.62
C THR A 142 20.55 -10.37 -4.57
N LEU A 143 19.26 -10.55 -4.84
CA LEU A 143 18.32 -11.23 -3.92
C LEU A 143 18.57 -12.73 -3.82
N VAL A 144 18.92 -13.36 -4.93
CA VAL A 144 19.26 -14.80 -4.97
C VAL A 144 20.56 -15.09 -4.22
N GLY A 145 21.49 -14.16 -4.24
CA GLY A 145 22.79 -14.28 -3.54
C GLY A 145 23.55 -15.52 -3.97
N SER A 146 24.02 -16.32 -3.00
CA SER A 146 24.81 -17.53 -3.21
C SER A 146 23.97 -18.81 -3.36
N THR A 147 22.67 -18.71 -3.56
CA THR A 147 21.81 -19.89 -3.77
C THR A 147 22.12 -20.56 -5.11
N ARG A 148 21.73 -21.86 -5.25
CA ARG A 148 21.94 -22.60 -6.51
C ARG A 148 20.90 -22.30 -7.59
N LEU A 149 20.05 -21.29 -7.38
CA LEU A 149 18.97 -20.95 -8.31
C LEU A 149 19.49 -20.06 -9.42
N ALA A 150 19.08 -20.33 -10.65
CA ALA A 150 19.45 -19.52 -11.81
C ALA A 150 18.61 -18.22 -11.82
N PRO A 151 19.24 -17.04 -11.69
CA PRO A 151 18.52 -15.76 -11.62
C PRO A 151 17.68 -15.46 -12.87
N ASP A 152 18.21 -15.80 -14.06
CA ASP A 152 17.49 -15.63 -15.35
C ASP A 152 16.18 -16.39 -15.33
N ARG A 153 16.20 -17.66 -14.90
CA ARG A 153 15.00 -18.50 -14.83
C ARG A 153 13.99 -17.96 -13.81
N LEU A 154 14.46 -17.45 -12.68
CA LEU A 154 13.57 -16.82 -11.69
C LEU A 154 12.94 -15.54 -12.23
N LEU A 155 13.71 -14.74 -12.96
CA LEU A 155 13.19 -13.55 -13.63
C LEU A 155 12.10 -13.92 -14.64
N ASP A 156 12.36 -14.92 -15.49
CA ASP A 156 11.39 -15.41 -16.50
C ASP A 156 10.09 -15.89 -15.86
N ILE A 157 10.17 -16.68 -14.78
CA ILE A 157 9.00 -17.22 -14.09
C ILE A 157 8.22 -16.12 -13.37
N THR A 158 8.90 -15.19 -12.71
CA THR A 158 8.25 -14.18 -11.85
C THR A 158 7.89 -12.89 -12.58
N GLY A 159 8.41 -12.69 -13.79
CA GLY A 159 8.34 -11.41 -14.50
C GLY A 159 8.99 -10.26 -13.72
N GLY A 160 9.91 -10.56 -12.79
CA GLY A 160 10.52 -9.58 -11.90
C GLY A 160 9.60 -9.09 -10.78
N ASN A 161 8.48 -9.76 -10.53
CA ASN A 161 7.59 -9.42 -9.42
C ASN A 161 8.26 -9.83 -8.09
N PRO A 162 8.56 -8.87 -7.18
CA PRO A 162 9.27 -9.17 -5.94
C PRO A 162 8.50 -10.12 -5.02
N PHE A 163 7.16 -10.08 -5.03
CA PHE A 163 6.36 -10.99 -4.22
C PHE A 163 6.57 -12.44 -4.63
N PHE A 164 6.40 -12.75 -5.92
CA PHE A 164 6.60 -14.12 -6.42
C PHE A 164 8.05 -14.58 -6.27
N LEU A 165 9.01 -13.67 -6.46
CA LEU A 165 10.42 -13.99 -6.28
C LEU A 165 10.72 -14.39 -4.82
N THR A 166 10.26 -13.61 -3.84
CA THR A 166 10.49 -13.92 -2.42
C THR A 166 9.81 -15.22 -1.99
N GLU A 167 8.63 -15.51 -2.52
CA GLU A 167 7.93 -16.78 -2.28
C GLU A 167 8.70 -17.97 -2.84
N LEU A 168 9.20 -17.88 -4.07
CA LEU A 168 10.00 -18.94 -4.68
C LEU A 168 11.31 -19.17 -3.92
N LEU A 169 11.96 -18.11 -3.46
CA LEU A 169 13.18 -18.22 -2.65
C LEU A 169 12.90 -18.90 -1.32
N ALA A 170 11.81 -18.56 -0.63
CA ALA A 170 11.43 -19.18 0.63
C ALA A 170 11.16 -20.69 0.47
N GLN A 171 10.40 -21.08 -0.56
CA GLN A 171 10.12 -22.49 -0.84
C GLN A 171 11.39 -23.28 -1.19
N SER A 172 12.33 -22.66 -1.89
CA SER A 172 13.59 -23.29 -2.28
C SER A 172 14.52 -23.52 -1.07
N ALA A 173 14.42 -22.67 -0.04
CA ALA A 173 15.18 -22.86 1.21
C ALA A 173 14.72 -24.10 1.98
N ASP A 174 13.46 -24.49 1.86
CA ASP A 174 12.88 -25.70 2.48
C ASP A 174 13.19 -27.01 1.71
N GLY A 175 13.99 -26.94 0.63
CA GLY A 175 14.38 -28.11 -0.17
C GLY A 175 13.30 -28.57 -1.17
N SER A 176 12.24 -27.81 -1.35
CA SER A 176 11.21 -28.06 -2.36
C SER A 176 11.74 -27.80 -3.76
N LYS A 177 11.21 -28.50 -4.77
CA LYS A 177 11.56 -28.24 -6.17
C LYS A 177 11.04 -26.86 -6.55
N VAL A 178 11.86 -26.05 -7.22
CA VAL A 178 11.45 -24.77 -7.80
C VAL A 178 10.29 -25.01 -8.76
N PRO A 179 9.14 -24.38 -8.56
CA PRO A 179 8.00 -24.48 -9.46
C PRO A 179 8.38 -24.07 -10.89
N GLN A 180 7.74 -24.66 -11.87
CA GLN A 180 8.04 -24.35 -13.29
C GLN A 180 7.28 -23.11 -13.76
N THR A 181 6.17 -22.78 -13.10
CA THR A 181 5.33 -21.63 -13.42
C THR A 181 4.87 -20.91 -12.14
N ILE A 182 4.37 -19.67 -12.31
CA ILE A 182 3.70 -18.94 -11.21
C ILE A 182 2.49 -19.71 -10.69
N GLY A 183 1.74 -20.37 -11.60
CA GLY A 183 0.60 -21.22 -11.24
C GLY A 183 1.01 -22.32 -10.26
N ASP A 184 2.08 -23.05 -10.57
CA ASP A 184 2.59 -24.11 -9.71
C ASP A 184 3.02 -23.59 -8.33
N ALA A 185 3.57 -22.36 -8.27
CA ALA A 185 3.97 -21.74 -7.02
C ALA A 185 2.75 -21.34 -6.16
N VAL A 186 1.71 -20.83 -6.80
CA VAL A 186 0.43 -20.48 -6.14
C VAL A 186 -0.27 -21.76 -5.65
N ASP A 187 -0.34 -22.79 -6.48
CA ASP A 187 -0.98 -24.06 -6.14
C ASP A 187 -0.25 -24.77 -4.98
N ALA A 188 1.08 -24.75 -4.99
CA ALA A 188 1.87 -25.29 -3.88
C ALA A 188 1.59 -24.55 -2.55
N ARG A 189 1.37 -23.24 -2.60
CA ARG A 189 1.01 -22.45 -1.41
C ARG A 189 -0.41 -22.72 -0.95
N LEU A 190 -1.36 -22.82 -1.86
CA LEU A 190 -2.75 -23.18 -1.54
C LEU A 190 -2.83 -24.57 -0.90
N ALA A 191 -2.05 -25.52 -1.39
CA ALA A 191 -1.98 -26.88 -0.83
C ALA A 191 -1.39 -26.92 0.58
N GLY A 192 -0.57 -25.94 0.96
CA GLY A 192 0.01 -25.80 2.31
C GLY A 192 -0.88 -25.07 3.32
N LEU A 193 -2.02 -24.49 2.89
CA LEU A 193 -2.96 -23.82 3.79
C LEU A 193 -3.91 -24.84 4.44
N PRO A 194 -4.33 -24.58 5.72
CA PRO A 194 -5.39 -25.36 6.36
C PRO A 194 -6.65 -25.38 5.50
N GLN A 195 -7.34 -26.55 5.41
CA GLN A 195 -8.49 -26.74 4.52
C GLN A 195 -9.70 -25.82 4.79
N ASP A 196 -9.78 -25.26 5.97
CA ASP A 196 -10.78 -24.28 6.42
C ASP A 196 -10.56 -22.89 5.80
N VAL A 197 -9.35 -22.58 5.34
CA VAL A 197 -9.01 -21.29 4.69
C VAL A 197 -9.21 -21.33 3.17
N VAL A 198 -9.17 -22.51 2.55
CA VAL A 198 -9.30 -22.71 1.08
C VAL A 198 -10.77 -22.70 0.62
N ARG A 199 -11.74 -22.73 1.55
CA ARG A 199 -13.19 -22.81 1.24
C ARG A 199 -13.95 -21.50 1.38
N LEU A 200 -13.27 -20.34 1.42
CA LEU A 200 -13.86 -19.00 1.33
C LEU A 200 -13.72 -18.48 -0.08
#